data_d8bba4b598fb749e6064e47efd59a709
#
_entry.id   d8bba4b598fb749e6064e47efd59a709
#
_cell.length_a   1.000
_cell.length_b   1.000
_cell.length_c   1.000
_cell.angle_alpha   90.00
_cell.angle_beta   90.00
_cell.angle_gamma   90.00
#
_symmetry.space_group_name_H-M   'P 1'
#
loop_
_entity.id
_entity.type
_entity.pdbx_description
1 polymer ?
#
loop_
_entity_poly.entity_id
_entity_poly.type
_entity_poly.pdbx_seq_one_letter_code
_entity_poly.pdbx_strand_id
1 'polypeptide(L)'
;MTLPLILVVAIAENGVIGRDNQLLWRLRTDLKRFRDLTLGKPMIMGRKTFQSIGKPLPGRETIVLTRDPGFSADGVHVARSWDEASARGSDLAEKMGADAVVIAGGAEIYALALPYVQKIYLTEVHATPRGDAVFPAFDRSLFREIRRTDHPQGGDNEHPFTFIDLERRL
;
A
#
# COMPACT_ATOMS: atom_id res chain seq x y z
N MET A 1 -5.72 -7.14 21.51
CA MET A 1 -6.41 -7.46 20.26
C MET A 1 -5.63 -6.91 19.07
N THR A 2 -5.29 -7.77 18.15
CA THR A 2 -4.51 -7.36 16.98
C THR A 2 -5.42 -6.77 15.92
N LEU A 3 -5.12 -5.55 15.47
CA LEU A 3 -5.89 -4.91 14.42
C LEU A 3 -5.54 -5.49 13.05
N PRO A 4 -6.51 -5.52 12.11
CA PRO A 4 -6.24 -6.08 10.79
C PRO A 4 -5.23 -5.26 10.00
N LEU A 5 -4.45 -5.95 9.18
CA LEU A 5 -3.59 -5.34 8.18
C LEU A 5 -4.37 -5.24 6.87
N ILE A 6 -4.33 -4.07 6.25
CA ILE A 6 -4.92 -3.87 4.93
C ILE A 6 -3.83 -3.43 3.96
N LEU A 7 -3.88 -3.95 2.75
CA LEU A 7 -2.90 -3.65 1.71
C LEU A 7 -3.58 -2.80 0.64
N VAL A 8 -2.94 -1.69 0.27
CA VAL A 8 -3.45 -0.79 -0.76
C VAL A 8 -2.42 -0.74 -1.89
N VAL A 9 -2.82 -1.05 -3.12
CA VAL A 9 -1.89 -1.12 -4.24
C VAL A 9 -2.59 -0.86 -5.57
N ALA A 10 -1.89 -0.21 -6.49
CA ALA A 10 -2.28 -0.10 -7.90
C ALA A 10 -1.33 -0.95 -8.73
N ILE A 11 -1.88 -1.87 -9.53
CA ILE A 11 -1.11 -2.84 -10.30
C ILE A 11 -1.54 -2.76 -11.76
N ALA A 12 -0.57 -2.63 -12.67
CA ALA A 12 -0.82 -2.71 -14.12
C ALA A 12 -1.18 -4.14 -14.54
N GLU A 13 -1.75 -4.29 -15.73
CA GLU A 13 -2.15 -5.61 -16.25
C GLU A 13 -0.98 -6.58 -16.37
N ASN A 14 0.24 -6.07 -16.56
CA ASN A 14 1.46 -6.90 -16.63
C ASN A 14 2.12 -7.08 -15.25
N GLY A 15 1.46 -6.69 -14.16
CA GLY A 15 1.97 -6.86 -12.80
C GLY A 15 2.88 -5.75 -12.30
N VAL A 16 3.19 -4.77 -13.14
CA VAL A 16 4.13 -3.69 -12.79
C VAL A 16 3.46 -2.73 -11.82
N ILE A 17 4.20 -2.31 -10.77
CA ILE A 17 3.75 -1.35 -9.77
C ILE A 17 4.63 -0.10 -9.68
N GLY A 18 5.79 -0.09 -10.32
CA GLY A 18 6.68 1.06 -10.29
C GLY A 18 7.85 0.95 -11.24
N ARG A 19 8.51 2.09 -11.48
CA ARG A 19 9.75 2.19 -12.24
C ARG A 19 10.59 3.31 -11.63
N ASP A 20 11.86 3.02 -11.35
CA ASP A 20 12.80 4.00 -10.76
C ASP A 20 12.22 4.64 -9.48
N ASN A 21 11.54 3.84 -8.67
CA ASN A 21 10.88 4.25 -7.42
C ASN A 21 9.79 5.31 -7.60
N GLN A 22 9.17 5.37 -8.78
CA GLN A 22 8.12 6.35 -9.09
C GLN A 22 6.87 5.66 -9.60
N LEU A 23 5.73 6.34 -9.45
CA LEU A 23 4.48 5.93 -10.07
C LEU A 23 4.57 6.10 -11.59
N LEU A 24 3.93 5.17 -12.32
CA LEU A 24 3.97 5.11 -13.77
C LEU A 24 2.78 5.81 -14.44
N TRP A 25 1.83 6.29 -13.65
CA TRP A 25 0.60 6.88 -14.16
C TRP A 25 0.11 7.95 -13.21
N ARG A 26 -0.77 8.80 -13.74
CA ARG A 26 -1.49 9.76 -12.93
C ARG A 26 -2.97 9.38 -12.95
N LEU A 27 -3.47 8.94 -11.81
CA LEU A 27 -4.87 8.56 -11.59
C LEU A 27 -5.38 9.31 -10.38
N ARG A 28 -5.96 10.49 -10.61
CA ARG A 28 -6.42 11.35 -9.52
C ARG A 28 -7.47 10.67 -8.65
N THR A 29 -8.38 9.94 -9.26
CA THR A 29 -9.41 9.19 -8.54
C THR A 29 -8.80 8.14 -7.62
N ASP A 30 -7.75 7.47 -8.08
CA ASP A 30 -7.03 6.48 -7.28
C ASP A 30 -6.27 7.13 -6.12
N LEU A 31 -5.63 8.26 -6.37
CA LEU A 31 -4.94 9.01 -5.31
C LEU A 31 -5.90 9.47 -4.22
N LYS A 32 -7.09 9.91 -4.61
CA LYS A 32 -8.13 10.29 -3.65
C LYS A 32 -8.58 9.08 -2.83
N ARG A 33 -8.77 7.93 -3.47
CA ARG A 33 -9.14 6.71 -2.76
C ARG A 33 -8.04 6.27 -1.80
N PHE A 34 -6.79 6.34 -2.21
CA PHE A 34 -5.64 6.05 -1.34
C PHE A 34 -5.70 6.91 -0.09
N ARG A 35 -5.91 8.21 -0.26
CA ARG A 35 -6.04 9.13 0.87
C ARG A 35 -7.19 8.74 1.78
N ASP A 36 -8.37 8.46 1.23
CA ASP A 36 -9.54 8.09 2.01
C ASP A 36 -9.35 6.78 2.78
N LEU A 37 -8.66 5.81 2.18
CA LEU A 37 -8.39 4.52 2.82
C LEU A 37 -7.33 4.61 3.92
N THR A 38 -6.41 5.56 3.84
CA THR A 38 -5.24 5.62 4.73
C THR A 38 -5.36 6.70 5.81
N LEU A 39 -6.20 7.71 5.62
CA LEU A 39 -6.31 8.83 6.53
C LEU A 39 -6.69 8.35 7.94
N GLY A 40 -5.99 8.85 8.95
CA GLY A 40 -6.22 8.47 10.35
C GLY A 40 -5.61 7.13 10.74
N LYS A 41 -4.79 6.52 9.88
CA LYS A 41 -4.21 5.20 10.12
C LYS A 41 -2.69 5.23 10.05
N PRO A 42 -2.00 4.29 10.73
CA PRO A 42 -0.58 4.09 10.51
C PRO A 42 -0.34 3.34 9.19
N MET A 43 0.76 3.68 8.51
CA MET A 43 1.16 3.04 7.26
C MET A 43 2.56 2.47 7.39
N ILE A 44 2.74 1.25 6.92
CA ILE A 44 4.06 0.61 6.84
C ILE A 44 4.51 0.64 5.39
N MET A 45 5.71 1.15 5.14
CA MET A 45 6.30 1.22 3.81
C MET A 45 7.81 1.00 3.88
N GLY A 46 8.41 0.70 2.73
CA GLY A 46 9.85 0.60 2.61
C GLY A 46 10.51 1.97 2.46
N ARG A 47 11.83 2.01 2.66
CA ARG A 47 12.61 3.24 2.56
C ARG A 47 12.48 3.93 1.21
N LYS A 48 12.59 3.16 0.11
CA LYS A 48 12.52 3.73 -1.24
C LYS A 48 11.16 4.32 -1.54
N THR A 49 10.09 3.68 -1.08
CA THR A 49 8.74 4.22 -1.21
C THR A 49 8.60 5.53 -0.46
N PHE A 50 9.08 5.59 0.77
CA PHE A 50 9.08 6.83 1.54
C PHE A 50 9.87 7.94 0.84
N GLN A 51 11.04 7.62 0.32
CA GLN A 51 11.88 8.60 -0.37
C GLN A 51 11.21 9.13 -1.64
N SER A 52 10.43 8.30 -2.33
CA SER A 52 9.68 8.75 -3.51
C SER A 52 8.55 9.70 -3.15
N ILE A 53 7.90 9.49 -2.00
CA ILE A 53 6.89 10.41 -1.47
C ILE A 53 7.53 11.69 -0.97
N GLY A 54 8.70 11.59 -0.34
CA GLY A 54 9.54 12.71 0.06
C GLY A 54 9.26 13.27 1.44
N LYS A 55 8.12 12.97 2.04
CA LYS A 55 7.72 13.48 3.36
C LYS A 55 6.65 12.60 3.98
N PRO A 56 6.47 12.63 5.31
CA PRO A 56 5.33 11.98 5.93
C PRO A 56 4.02 12.58 5.41
N LEU A 57 3.04 11.72 5.15
CA LEU A 57 1.74 12.18 4.67
C LEU A 57 0.90 12.71 5.84
N PRO A 58 0.25 13.89 5.71
CA PRO A 58 -0.54 14.47 6.78
C PRO A 58 -1.71 13.58 7.20
N GLY A 59 -2.00 13.55 8.50
CA GLY A 59 -3.14 12.80 9.04
C GLY A 59 -2.91 11.30 9.14
N ARG A 60 -1.69 10.84 8.90
CA ARG A 60 -1.28 9.44 8.97
C ARG A 60 0.04 9.36 9.70
N GLU A 61 0.31 8.21 10.31
CA GLU A 61 1.61 7.95 10.92
C GLU A 61 2.38 7.01 10.00
N THR A 62 3.62 7.35 9.68
CA THR A 62 4.46 6.60 8.75
C THR A 62 5.48 5.76 9.49
N ILE A 63 5.49 4.46 9.19
CA ILE A 63 6.50 3.52 9.67
C ILE A 63 7.33 3.10 8.46
N VAL A 64 8.63 3.36 8.50
CA VAL A 64 9.55 2.93 7.44
C VAL A 64 10.29 1.69 7.92
N LEU A 65 10.09 0.60 7.20
CA LEU A 65 10.80 -0.66 7.46
C LEU A 65 12.03 -0.71 6.57
N THR A 66 13.20 -0.72 7.19
CA THR A 66 14.47 -0.72 6.46
C THR A 66 15.58 -1.39 7.27
N ARG A 67 16.49 -2.06 6.57
CA ARG A 67 17.69 -2.63 7.17
C ARG A 67 18.85 -1.64 7.24
N ASP A 68 18.70 -0.47 6.62
CA ASP A 68 19.74 0.56 6.60
C ASP A 68 19.89 1.19 8.01
N PRO A 69 20.99 0.90 8.73
CA PRO A 69 21.16 1.43 10.09
C PRO A 69 21.35 2.94 10.13
N GLY A 70 21.72 3.54 9.00
CA GLY A 70 21.91 4.99 8.89
C GLY A 70 20.66 5.76 8.53
N PHE A 71 19.54 5.07 8.26
CA PHE A 71 18.32 5.76 7.86
C PHE A 71 17.61 6.38 9.06
N SER A 72 17.27 7.64 8.92
CA SER A 72 16.38 8.37 9.83
C SER A 72 15.70 9.49 9.04
N ALA A 73 14.53 9.89 9.48
CA ALA A 73 13.81 11.01 8.88
C ALA A 73 12.86 11.59 9.92
N ASP A 74 12.68 12.92 9.87
CA ASP A 74 11.79 13.61 10.78
C ASP A 74 10.34 13.18 10.54
N GLY A 75 9.63 12.93 11.64
CA GLY A 75 8.22 12.61 11.57
C GLY A 75 7.89 11.19 11.15
N VAL A 76 8.89 10.30 11.08
CA VAL A 76 8.65 8.89 10.77
C VAL A 76 9.15 8.00 11.90
N HIS A 77 8.53 6.83 12.01
CA HIS A 77 8.97 5.76 12.89
C HIS A 77 9.79 4.79 12.06
N VAL A 78 10.97 4.42 12.53
CA VAL A 78 11.84 3.49 11.81
C VAL A 78 11.77 2.12 12.47
N ALA A 79 11.50 1.09 11.68
CA ALA A 79 11.50 -0.30 12.12
C ALA A 79 12.56 -1.07 11.36
N ARG A 80 13.22 -2.01 12.03
CA ARG A 80 14.33 -2.79 11.44
C ARG A 80 13.92 -4.22 11.07
N SER A 81 12.74 -4.65 11.47
CA SER A 81 12.20 -5.97 11.15
C SER A 81 10.71 -5.89 10.92
N TRP A 82 10.15 -6.90 10.25
CA TRP A 82 8.71 -7.00 10.07
C TRP A 82 7.97 -7.06 11.42
N ASP A 83 8.47 -7.84 12.37
CA ASP A 83 7.84 -7.96 13.69
C ASP A 83 7.81 -6.61 14.40
N GLU A 84 8.89 -5.84 14.33
CA GLU A 84 8.95 -4.51 14.92
C GLU A 84 7.95 -3.55 14.23
N ALA A 85 7.91 -3.57 12.89
CA ALA A 85 6.98 -2.72 12.14
C ALA A 85 5.52 -3.06 12.45
N SER A 86 5.20 -4.34 12.50
CA SER A 86 3.84 -4.82 12.79
C SER A 86 3.40 -4.43 14.20
N ALA A 87 4.28 -4.63 15.20
CA ALA A 87 3.99 -4.24 16.58
C ALA A 87 3.81 -2.73 16.71
N ARG A 88 4.68 -1.95 16.07
CA ARG A 88 4.59 -0.49 16.08
C ARG A 88 3.29 -0.03 15.41
N GLY A 89 2.92 -0.68 14.32
CA GLY A 89 1.67 -0.37 13.62
C GLY A 89 0.45 -0.58 14.51
N SER A 90 0.38 -1.69 15.22
CA SER A 90 -0.71 -1.97 16.15
C SER A 90 -0.80 -0.94 17.27
N ASP A 91 0.34 -0.59 17.85
CA ASP A 91 0.38 0.43 18.93
C ASP A 91 -0.09 1.79 18.44
N LEU A 92 0.38 2.22 17.28
CA LEU A 92 -0.03 3.50 16.70
C LEU A 92 -1.51 3.50 16.33
N ALA A 93 -2.02 2.40 15.79
CA ALA A 93 -3.43 2.29 15.43
C ALA A 93 -4.33 2.44 16.67
N GLU A 94 -3.96 1.83 17.78
CA GLU A 94 -4.70 2.00 19.03
C GLU A 94 -4.70 3.46 19.48
N LYS A 95 -3.54 4.10 19.48
CA LYS A 95 -3.40 5.52 19.88
C LYS A 95 -4.17 6.46 18.97
N MET A 96 -4.26 6.14 17.69
CA MET A 96 -4.97 6.95 16.70
C MET A 96 -6.47 6.67 16.66
N GLY A 97 -6.94 5.62 17.34
CA GLY A 97 -8.32 5.17 17.21
C GLY A 97 -8.61 4.59 15.83
N ALA A 98 -7.60 4.07 15.14
CA ALA A 98 -7.73 3.49 13.82
C ALA A 98 -8.24 2.03 13.90
N ASP A 99 -8.90 1.59 12.84
CA ASP A 99 -9.43 0.23 12.74
C ASP A 99 -8.53 -0.74 11.96
N ALA A 100 -7.40 -0.25 11.44
CA ALA A 100 -6.50 -1.06 10.63
C ALA A 100 -5.11 -0.42 10.55
N VAL A 101 -4.13 -1.23 10.16
CA VAL A 101 -2.79 -0.81 9.78
C VAL A 101 -2.65 -0.98 8.27
N VAL A 102 -2.16 0.02 7.57
CA VAL A 102 -2.04 0.03 6.10
C VAL A 102 -0.66 -0.42 5.66
N ILE A 103 -0.61 -1.28 4.66
CA ILE A 103 0.62 -1.66 3.97
C ILE A 103 0.66 -0.91 2.63
N ALA A 104 1.67 -0.06 2.46
CA ALA A 104 1.72 0.89 1.34
C ALA A 104 2.84 0.63 0.32
N GLY A 105 3.59 -0.45 0.45
CA GLY A 105 4.59 -0.84 -0.55
C GLY A 105 6.03 -0.56 -0.11
N GLY A 106 7.00 -0.79 -0.92
CA GLY A 106 6.93 -1.40 -2.26
C GLY A 106 6.82 -2.92 -2.28
N ALA A 107 7.32 -3.49 -3.36
CA ALA A 107 7.18 -4.91 -3.66
C ALA A 107 7.66 -5.81 -2.52
N GLU A 108 8.81 -5.51 -1.93
CA GLU A 108 9.39 -6.29 -0.84
C GLU A 108 8.48 -6.25 0.41
N ILE A 109 7.94 -5.08 0.73
CA ILE A 109 7.05 -4.92 1.88
C ILE A 109 5.72 -5.61 1.63
N TYR A 110 5.19 -5.54 0.42
CA TYR A 110 3.98 -6.28 0.04
C TYR A 110 4.19 -7.78 0.22
N ALA A 111 5.35 -8.29 -0.21
CA ALA A 111 5.66 -9.72 -0.06
C ALA A 111 5.69 -10.16 1.41
N LEU A 112 6.28 -9.34 2.28
CA LEU A 112 6.32 -9.63 3.72
C LEU A 112 4.92 -9.63 4.34
N ALA A 113 4.05 -8.75 3.91
CA ALA A 113 2.73 -8.55 4.51
C ALA A 113 1.66 -9.51 3.98
N LEU A 114 1.78 -9.98 2.73
CA LEU A 114 0.73 -10.78 2.08
C LEU A 114 0.22 -11.96 2.91
N PRO A 115 1.07 -12.73 3.63
CA PRO A 115 0.57 -13.83 4.45
C PRO A 115 -0.36 -13.39 5.58
N TYR A 116 -0.35 -12.12 5.95
CA TYR A 116 -1.03 -11.61 7.15
C TYR A 116 -2.16 -10.64 6.87
N VAL A 117 -2.28 -10.10 5.65
CA VAL A 117 -3.29 -9.08 5.36
C VAL A 117 -4.69 -9.69 5.32
N GLN A 118 -5.65 -8.94 5.84
CA GLN A 118 -7.07 -9.34 5.85
C GLN A 118 -7.81 -8.83 4.63
N LYS A 119 -7.42 -7.67 4.12
CA LYS A 119 -8.03 -7.05 2.94
C LYS A 119 -6.97 -6.52 2.01
N ILE A 120 -7.27 -6.59 0.71
CA ILE A 120 -6.47 -5.96 -0.33
C ILE A 120 -7.38 -5.00 -1.10
N TYR A 121 -7.06 -3.73 -1.05
CA TYR A 121 -7.71 -2.72 -1.88
C TYR A 121 -6.86 -2.53 -3.13
N LEU A 122 -7.24 -3.24 -4.18
CA LEU A 122 -6.49 -3.32 -5.42
C LEU A 122 -7.07 -2.36 -6.45
N THR A 123 -6.21 -1.58 -7.10
CA THR A 123 -6.55 -0.85 -8.31
C THR A 123 -5.87 -1.55 -9.47
N GLU A 124 -6.65 -2.15 -10.35
CA GLU A 124 -6.12 -2.75 -11.58
C GLU A 124 -6.11 -1.67 -12.65
N VAL A 125 -4.91 -1.27 -13.07
CA VAL A 125 -4.73 -0.23 -14.09
C VAL A 125 -4.63 -0.90 -15.44
N HIS A 126 -5.50 -0.52 -16.38
CA HIS A 126 -5.58 -1.13 -17.71
C HIS A 126 -4.51 -0.53 -18.63
N ALA A 127 -3.26 -0.87 -18.35
CA ALA A 127 -2.08 -0.47 -19.08
C ALA A 127 -0.99 -1.52 -18.88
N THR A 128 0.00 -1.52 -19.79
CA THR A 128 1.13 -2.46 -19.73
C THR A 128 2.45 -1.71 -19.84
N PRO A 129 2.77 -0.84 -18.85
CA PRO A 129 3.99 -0.05 -18.87
C PRO A 129 5.22 -0.92 -18.63
N ARG A 130 6.38 -0.40 -18.99
CA ARG A 130 7.65 -0.98 -18.57
C ARG A 130 7.92 -0.53 -17.15
N GLY A 131 8.43 -1.44 -16.31
CA GLY A 131 8.79 -1.12 -14.95
C GLY A 131 9.72 -2.14 -14.36
N ASP A 132 10.37 -1.78 -13.26
CA ASP A 132 11.34 -2.62 -12.56
C ASP A 132 10.78 -3.19 -11.26
N ALA A 133 9.65 -2.69 -10.79
CA ALA A 133 8.97 -3.22 -9.61
C ALA A 133 7.69 -3.93 -10.03
N VAL A 134 7.53 -5.15 -9.56
CA VAL A 134 6.39 -6.02 -9.89
C VAL A 134 5.75 -6.47 -8.58
N PHE A 135 4.41 -6.50 -8.54
CA PHE A 135 3.72 -7.00 -7.37
C PHE A 135 4.04 -8.48 -7.16
N PRO A 136 4.34 -8.91 -5.93
CA PRO A 136 4.66 -10.31 -5.67
C PRO A 136 3.48 -11.24 -6.01
N ALA A 137 3.79 -12.42 -6.52
CA ALA A 137 2.77 -13.42 -6.78
C ALA A 137 2.08 -13.84 -5.48
N PHE A 138 0.76 -13.98 -5.52
CA PHE A 138 0.00 -14.47 -4.38
C PHE A 138 -1.17 -15.32 -4.86
N ASP A 139 -1.66 -16.18 -3.99
CA ASP A 139 -2.80 -17.05 -4.31
C ASP A 139 -4.09 -16.27 -4.13
N ARG A 140 -4.67 -15.82 -5.24
CA ARG A 140 -5.90 -15.04 -5.25
C ARG A 140 -7.10 -15.83 -4.71
N SER A 141 -7.06 -17.16 -4.78
CA SER A 141 -8.13 -18.01 -4.26
C SER A 141 -8.28 -17.96 -2.73
N LEU A 142 -7.24 -17.46 -2.03
CA LEU A 142 -7.32 -17.25 -0.59
C LEU A 142 -8.20 -16.04 -0.22
N PHE A 143 -8.59 -15.26 -1.20
CA PHE A 143 -9.40 -14.05 -1.01
C PHE A 143 -10.71 -14.15 -1.76
N ARG A 144 -11.72 -13.47 -1.24
CA ARG A 144 -13.03 -13.32 -1.87
C ARG A 144 -13.13 -11.89 -2.40
N GLU A 145 -13.56 -11.73 -3.65
CA GLU A 145 -13.84 -10.41 -4.21
C GLU A 145 -15.17 -9.92 -3.63
N ILE A 146 -15.15 -8.82 -2.90
CA ILE A 146 -16.35 -8.27 -2.25
C ILE A 146 -16.88 -7.03 -2.96
N ARG A 147 -16.08 -6.42 -3.85
CA ARG A 147 -16.51 -5.24 -4.61
C ARG A 147 -15.65 -5.09 -5.85
N ARG A 148 -16.29 -4.63 -6.93
CA ARG A 148 -15.62 -4.31 -8.18
C ARG A 148 -16.30 -3.10 -8.80
N THR A 149 -15.52 -2.08 -9.17
CA THR A 149 -16.03 -0.85 -9.79
C THR A 149 -15.11 -0.42 -10.92
N ASP A 150 -15.63 -0.38 -12.14
CA ASP A 150 -14.86 0.06 -13.31
C ASP A 150 -14.92 1.58 -13.44
N HIS A 151 -13.79 2.17 -13.82
CA HIS A 151 -13.67 3.60 -14.09
C HIS A 151 -13.04 3.82 -15.46
N PRO A 152 -13.64 4.67 -16.31
CA PRO A 152 -13.07 4.96 -17.63
C PRO A 152 -11.87 5.90 -17.53
N GLN A 153 -11.06 5.92 -18.58
CA GLN A 153 -10.06 6.96 -18.79
C GLN A 153 -10.77 8.30 -19.00
N GLY A 154 -10.20 9.37 -18.45
CA GLY A 154 -10.75 10.70 -18.67
C GLY A 154 -10.42 11.66 -17.55
N GLY A 155 -10.56 12.97 -17.80
CA GLY A 155 -10.18 14.00 -16.84
C GLY A 155 -8.70 13.88 -16.46
N ASP A 156 -8.43 13.74 -15.15
CA ASP A 156 -7.09 13.59 -14.63
C ASP A 156 -6.64 12.13 -14.49
N ASN A 157 -7.37 11.20 -15.13
CA ASN A 157 -7.04 9.78 -15.10
C ASN A 157 -6.48 9.35 -16.46
N GLU A 158 -5.20 9.03 -16.52
CA GLU A 158 -4.49 8.72 -17.75
C GLU A 158 -4.91 7.40 -18.40
N HIS A 159 -5.43 6.46 -17.60
CA HIS A 159 -5.82 5.13 -18.06
C HIS A 159 -7.16 4.73 -17.45
N PRO A 160 -7.92 3.82 -18.09
CA PRO A 160 -9.03 3.18 -17.41
C PRO A 160 -8.50 2.27 -16.30
N PHE A 161 -9.28 2.07 -15.27
CA PHE A 161 -8.88 1.26 -14.13
C PHE A 161 -10.09 0.68 -13.43
N THR A 162 -9.87 -0.33 -12.60
CA THR A 162 -10.92 -1.01 -11.84
C THR A 162 -10.50 -1.09 -10.38
N PHE A 163 -11.36 -0.65 -9.48
CA PHE A 163 -11.18 -0.90 -8.06
C PHE A 163 -11.71 -2.30 -7.72
N ILE A 164 -10.90 -3.11 -7.06
CA ILE A 164 -11.24 -4.46 -6.66
C ILE A 164 -10.91 -4.62 -5.18
N ASP A 165 -11.93 -4.87 -4.37
CA ASP A 165 -11.73 -5.08 -2.95
C ASP A 165 -11.75 -6.57 -2.66
N LEU A 166 -10.68 -7.08 -2.08
CA LEU A 166 -10.51 -8.48 -1.74
C LEU A 166 -10.50 -8.64 -0.22
N GLU A 167 -11.16 -9.68 0.26
CA GLU A 167 -11.17 -10.02 1.68
C GLU A 167 -10.72 -11.46 1.85
N ARG A 168 -9.83 -11.71 2.83
CA ARG A 168 -9.33 -13.06 3.09
C ARG A 168 -10.47 -13.98 3.48
N ARG A 169 -10.52 -15.16 2.89
CA ARG A 169 -11.48 -16.21 3.25
C ARG A 169 -11.15 -16.77 4.63
N LEU A 170 -12.17 -17.08 5.37
CA LEU A 170 -12.04 -17.72 6.69
C LEU A 170 -11.71 -19.20 6.55
#